data_4dbaefb971eec20c7fcd9861347d2d08
#
_entry.id   4dbaefb971eec20c7fcd9861347d2d08
#
_cell.length_a   1.000
_cell.length_b   1.000
_cell.length_c   1.000
_cell.angle_alpha   90.00
_cell.angle_beta   90.00
_cell.angle_gamma   90.00
#
_symmetry.space_group_name_H-M   'P 1'
#
loop_
_entity.id
_entity.type
_entity.pdbx_description
1 polymer ?
#
loop_
_entity_poly.entity_id
_entity_poly.type
_entity_poly.pdbx_seq_one_letter_code
_entity_poly.pdbx_strand_id
1 'polypeptide(L)'
;MSKMNLQPAAHEHEAVIDAVAGEYRRMWSSLRPPFPCEFVGTRSDIDALDFIGYEAGSHPRGPFGAALIWGNVIAKTGVLCWLVSESGDYLLGSTEYPRLLIWPLARTIEIENTGIPQHGKYEWLMEEAVTRCLAQSELSEEEQRRLLAVLDPEPECGFSSVVPLAIEQIRRLLEPAQPGRPDQRWLS
;
A
#
# COMPACT_ATOMS: atom_id res chain seq x y z
N MET A 1 -26.81 -8.40 -5.67
CA MET A 1 -25.35 -8.46 -5.37
C MET A 1 -25.17 -9.54 -4.33
N SER A 2 -24.46 -10.62 -4.65
CA SER A 2 -24.13 -11.67 -3.67
C SER A 2 -23.24 -11.05 -2.60
N LYS A 3 -23.56 -11.25 -1.33
CA LYS A 3 -22.69 -10.81 -0.22
C LYS A 3 -21.43 -11.67 -0.30
N MET A 4 -20.29 -11.04 -0.53
CA MET A 4 -18.99 -11.72 -0.43
C MET A 4 -18.78 -12.10 1.04
N ASN A 5 -18.60 -13.38 1.30
CA ASN A 5 -18.32 -13.87 2.65
C ASN A 5 -16.80 -13.74 2.87
N LEU A 6 -16.40 -12.82 3.71
CA LEU A 6 -15.00 -12.52 4.03
C LEU A 6 -14.71 -12.97 5.46
N GLN A 7 -13.58 -13.63 5.64
CA GLN A 7 -13.09 -14.07 6.94
C GLN A 7 -11.70 -13.51 7.21
N PRO A 8 -11.34 -13.19 8.45
CA PRO A 8 -9.98 -12.84 8.81
C PRO A 8 -9.00 -13.93 8.34
N ALA A 9 -7.85 -13.52 7.83
CA ALA A 9 -6.82 -14.45 7.40
C ALA A 9 -6.36 -15.32 8.57
N ALA A 10 -6.39 -16.64 8.37
CA ALA A 10 -5.88 -17.60 9.33
C ALA A 10 -4.35 -17.68 9.25
N HIS A 11 -3.72 -18.33 10.23
CA HIS A 11 -2.27 -18.50 10.31
C HIS A 11 -1.63 -19.08 9.03
N GLU A 12 -2.33 -19.95 8.33
CA GLU A 12 -1.87 -20.49 7.04
C GLU A 12 -1.70 -19.42 5.96
N HIS A 13 -2.54 -18.37 5.97
CA HIS A 13 -2.43 -17.23 5.05
C HIS A 13 -1.27 -16.31 5.44
N GLU A 14 -1.01 -16.12 6.73
CA GLU A 14 0.17 -15.40 7.21
C GLU A 14 1.45 -16.10 6.75
N ALA A 15 1.50 -17.43 6.83
CA ALA A 15 2.62 -18.22 6.34
C ALA A 15 2.86 -18.03 4.82
N VAL A 16 1.81 -17.82 4.02
CA VAL A 16 1.96 -17.48 2.60
C VAL A 16 2.61 -16.11 2.42
N ILE A 17 2.18 -15.11 3.19
CA ILE A 17 2.75 -13.76 3.14
C ILE A 17 4.23 -13.80 3.53
N ASP A 18 4.58 -14.51 4.60
CA ASP A 18 5.97 -14.65 5.06
C ASP A 18 6.85 -15.39 4.03
N ALA A 19 6.32 -16.42 3.38
CA ALA A 19 7.02 -17.12 2.32
C ALA A 19 7.32 -16.20 1.13
N VAL A 20 6.35 -15.38 0.72
CA VAL A 20 6.53 -14.37 -0.33
C VAL A 20 7.57 -13.33 0.09
N ALA A 21 7.49 -12.79 1.31
CA ALA A 21 8.47 -11.85 1.84
C ALA A 21 9.89 -12.44 1.81
N GLY A 22 10.03 -13.72 2.15
CA GLY A 22 11.31 -14.43 2.05
C GLY A 22 11.87 -14.55 0.63
N GLU A 23 11.02 -14.70 -0.39
CA GLU A 23 11.44 -14.71 -1.80
C GLU A 23 11.90 -13.31 -2.25
N TYR A 24 11.18 -12.26 -1.89
CA TYR A 24 11.56 -10.88 -2.17
C TYR A 24 12.87 -10.49 -1.49
N ARG A 25 13.08 -10.91 -0.23
CA ARG A 25 14.34 -10.71 0.50
C ARG A 25 15.53 -11.33 -0.23
N ARG A 26 15.39 -12.56 -0.72
CA ARG A 26 16.46 -13.23 -1.49
C ARG A 26 16.77 -12.49 -2.78
N MET A 27 15.74 -12.05 -3.52
CA MET A 27 15.92 -11.27 -4.74
C MET A 27 16.58 -9.92 -4.45
N TRP A 28 16.11 -9.19 -3.45
CA TRP A 28 16.69 -7.92 -3.04
C TRP A 28 18.18 -8.05 -2.72
N SER A 29 18.54 -9.04 -1.93
CA SER A 29 19.94 -9.28 -1.54
C SER A 29 20.84 -9.61 -2.73
N SER A 30 20.31 -10.19 -3.80
CA SER A 30 21.06 -10.46 -5.03
C SER A 30 21.23 -9.23 -5.92
N LEU A 31 20.23 -8.34 -5.95
CA LEU A 31 20.22 -7.13 -6.78
C LEU A 31 20.95 -5.97 -6.10
N ARG A 32 20.90 -5.89 -4.78
CA ARG A 32 21.39 -4.73 -4.02
C ARG A 32 22.14 -5.11 -2.72
N PRO A 33 23.25 -5.84 -2.78
CA PRO A 33 24.10 -6.04 -1.62
C PRO A 33 24.92 -4.75 -1.34
N PRO A 34 25.25 -4.40 -0.10
CA PRO A 34 24.96 -5.10 1.15
C PRO A 34 23.73 -4.54 1.90
N PHE A 35 22.83 -3.86 1.20
CA PHE A 35 21.70 -3.18 1.84
C PHE A 35 20.56 -4.19 2.08
N PRO A 36 20.33 -4.64 3.32
CA PRO A 36 19.24 -5.57 3.62
C PRO A 36 17.89 -4.88 3.53
N CYS A 37 16.89 -5.60 3.02
CA CYS A 37 15.49 -5.27 3.20
C CYS A 37 14.77 -6.53 3.70
N GLU A 38 14.06 -6.40 4.82
CA GLU A 38 13.49 -7.55 5.53
C GLU A 38 12.09 -7.93 5.01
N PHE A 39 11.40 -7.05 4.30
CA PHE A 39 10.03 -7.24 3.83
C PHE A 39 9.09 -7.65 4.97
N VAL A 40 9.12 -6.86 6.03
CA VAL A 40 8.36 -7.11 7.27
C VAL A 40 7.09 -6.25 7.37
N GLY A 41 6.72 -5.53 6.33
CA GLY A 41 5.57 -4.65 6.29
C GLY A 41 5.89 -3.21 6.70
N THR A 42 7.05 -2.71 6.32
CA THR A 42 7.48 -1.31 6.54
C THR A 42 7.49 -0.53 5.23
N ARG A 43 7.61 0.79 5.32
CA ARG A 43 7.69 1.67 4.15
C ARG A 43 8.85 1.29 3.22
N SER A 44 9.99 0.89 3.76
CA SER A 44 11.16 0.47 2.98
C SER A 44 10.88 -0.72 2.03
N ASP A 45 9.87 -1.54 2.35
CA ASP A 45 9.44 -2.63 1.48
C ASP A 45 8.89 -2.12 0.16
N ILE A 46 8.27 -0.93 0.15
CA ILE A 46 7.70 -0.29 -1.05
C ILE A 46 8.81 0.17 -1.98
N ASP A 47 9.84 0.84 -1.44
CA ASP A 47 10.98 1.30 -2.22
C ASP A 47 11.74 0.12 -2.83
N ALA A 48 11.90 -0.94 -2.04
CA ALA A 48 12.52 -2.18 -2.50
C ALA A 48 11.67 -2.87 -3.57
N LEU A 49 10.34 -2.86 -3.44
CA LEU A 49 9.41 -3.45 -4.40
C LEU A 49 9.48 -2.73 -5.75
N ASP A 50 9.45 -1.39 -5.74
CA ASP A 50 9.60 -0.57 -6.95
C ASP A 50 10.96 -0.81 -7.62
N PHE A 51 12.05 -0.92 -6.83
CA PHE A 51 13.38 -1.22 -7.35
C PHE A 51 13.45 -2.62 -7.97
N ILE A 52 12.92 -3.65 -7.31
CA ILE A 52 12.90 -5.01 -7.86
C ILE A 52 12.15 -5.04 -9.19
N GLY A 53 10.99 -4.41 -9.28
CA GLY A 53 10.21 -4.35 -10.51
C GLY A 53 10.96 -3.67 -11.65
N TYR A 54 11.69 -2.60 -11.35
CA TYR A 54 12.49 -1.88 -12.33
C TYR A 54 13.72 -2.66 -12.79
N GLU A 55 14.55 -3.14 -11.87
CA GLU A 55 15.85 -3.78 -12.19
C GLU A 55 15.67 -5.20 -12.72
N ALA A 56 14.73 -5.98 -12.19
CA ALA A 56 14.51 -7.37 -12.62
C ALA A 56 13.49 -7.51 -13.76
N GLY A 57 12.78 -6.44 -14.10
CA GLY A 57 11.71 -6.46 -15.10
C GLY A 57 10.47 -7.28 -14.71
N SER A 58 10.49 -7.92 -13.54
CA SER A 58 9.36 -8.69 -12.99
C SER A 58 9.56 -8.98 -11.51
N HIS A 59 8.45 -9.21 -10.81
CA HIS A 59 8.46 -9.61 -9.40
C HIS A 59 8.50 -11.14 -9.24
N PRO A 60 9.05 -11.69 -8.13
CA PRO A 60 9.21 -13.14 -7.92
C PRO A 60 7.95 -13.96 -8.14
N ARG A 61 6.80 -13.45 -7.72
CA ARG A 61 5.48 -14.08 -7.91
C ARG A 61 4.53 -13.21 -8.72
N GLY A 62 5.07 -12.37 -9.59
CA GLY A 62 4.29 -11.45 -10.41
C GLY A 62 3.39 -10.53 -9.59
N PRO A 63 2.25 -10.10 -10.14
CA PRO A 63 1.32 -9.17 -9.50
C PRO A 63 0.80 -9.65 -8.14
N PHE A 64 0.60 -10.94 -7.97
CA PHE A 64 0.14 -11.50 -6.69
C PHE A 64 1.16 -11.30 -5.57
N GLY A 65 2.43 -11.61 -5.82
CA GLY A 65 3.49 -11.42 -4.83
C GLY A 65 3.69 -9.96 -4.47
N ALA A 66 3.71 -9.08 -5.47
CA ALA A 66 3.79 -7.63 -5.27
C ALA A 66 2.60 -7.12 -4.43
N ALA A 67 1.38 -7.58 -4.72
CA ALA A 67 0.18 -7.22 -3.99
C ALA A 67 0.24 -7.60 -2.51
N LEU A 68 0.79 -8.78 -2.18
CA LEU A 68 0.97 -9.20 -0.80
C LEU A 68 2.00 -8.34 -0.06
N ILE A 69 3.10 -7.95 -0.73
CA ILE A 69 4.14 -7.10 -0.12
C ILE A 69 3.57 -5.72 0.24
N TRP A 70 3.05 -4.97 -0.73
CA TRP A 70 2.56 -3.62 -0.42
C TRP A 70 1.31 -3.64 0.47
N GLY A 71 0.44 -4.64 0.29
CA GLY A 71 -0.72 -4.81 1.16
C GLY A 71 -0.34 -5.09 2.60
N ASN A 72 0.77 -5.82 2.83
CA ASN A 72 1.26 -6.09 4.17
C ASN A 72 1.72 -4.82 4.90
N VAL A 73 2.24 -3.83 4.18
CA VAL A 73 2.60 -2.52 4.75
C VAL A 73 1.36 -1.84 5.34
N ILE A 74 0.23 -1.86 4.62
CA ILE A 74 -1.04 -1.33 5.12
C ILE A 74 -1.58 -2.16 6.29
N ALA A 75 -1.55 -3.49 6.18
CA ALA A 75 -2.04 -4.38 7.24
C ALA A 75 -1.31 -4.17 8.58
N LYS A 76 0.01 -3.90 8.54
CA LYS A 76 0.82 -3.64 9.73
C LYS A 76 0.46 -2.36 10.48
N THR A 77 -0.29 -1.45 9.88
CA THR A 77 -0.86 -0.30 10.60
C THR A 77 -1.88 -0.72 11.65
N GLY A 78 -2.47 -1.91 11.52
CA GLY A 78 -3.55 -2.42 12.37
C GLY A 78 -4.90 -1.73 12.17
N VAL A 79 -5.02 -0.85 11.16
CA VAL A 79 -6.32 -0.23 10.77
C VAL A 79 -7.10 -1.17 9.86
N LEU A 80 -6.42 -1.83 8.94
CA LEU A 80 -6.95 -2.91 8.11
C LEU A 80 -6.24 -4.22 8.45
N CYS A 81 -6.95 -5.32 8.27
CA CYS A 81 -6.38 -6.66 8.37
C CYS A 81 -6.57 -7.41 7.04
N TRP A 82 -5.80 -8.47 6.87
CA TRP A 82 -6.03 -9.39 5.78
C TRP A 82 -7.32 -10.17 5.97
N LEU A 83 -8.15 -10.16 4.94
CA LEU A 83 -9.36 -10.95 4.81
C LEU A 83 -9.20 -11.90 3.64
N VAL A 84 -9.81 -13.07 3.74
CA VAL A 84 -9.82 -14.07 2.66
C VAL A 84 -11.26 -14.36 2.27
N SER A 85 -11.52 -14.36 0.97
CA SER A 85 -12.82 -14.74 0.42
C SER A 85 -12.96 -16.25 0.34
N GLU A 86 -14.18 -16.73 0.13
CA GLU A 86 -14.46 -18.17 -0.15
C GLU A 86 -13.74 -18.68 -1.42
N SER A 87 -13.39 -17.78 -2.36
CA SER A 87 -12.61 -18.10 -3.56
C SER A 87 -11.09 -18.11 -3.31
N GLY A 88 -10.64 -17.76 -2.10
CA GLY A 88 -9.23 -17.70 -1.76
C GLY A 88 -8.54 -16.36 -2.13
N ASP A 89 -9.32 -15.32 -2.45
CA ASP A 89 -8.78 -13.99 -2.73
C ASP A 89 -8.36 -13.28 -1.44
N TYR A 90 -7.22 -12.61 -1.48
CA TYR A 90 -6.70 -11.79 -0.39
C TYR A 90 -7.15 -10.35 -0.54
N LEU A 91 -7.82 -9.83 0.48
CA LEU A 91 -8.30 -8.44 0.55
C LEU A 91 -7.81 -7.80 1.85
N LEU A 92 -7.70 -6.48 1.84
CA LEU A 92 -7.52 -5.69 3.06
C LEU A 92 -8.86 -5.08 3.45
N GLY A 93 -9.25 -5.23 4.69
CA GLY A 93 -10.51 -4.72 5.18
C GLY A 93 -10.53 -4.57 6.69
N SER A 94 -11.63 -4.04 7.20
CA SER A 94 -11.87 -3.90 8.64
C SER A 94 -13.23 -4.45 9.00
N THR A 95 -13.32 -5.14 10.13
CA THR A 95 -14.60 -5.58 10.71
C THR A 95 -15.38 -4.40 11.31
N GLU A 96 -14.68 -3.35 11.74
CA GLU A 96 -15.29 -2.15 12.32
C GLU A 96 -15.79 -1.20 11.23
N TYR A 97 -15.08 -1.14 10.09
CA TYR A 97 -15.39 -0.26 8.97
C TYR A 97 -15.71 -1.07 7.71
N PRO A 98 -16.91 -1.64 7.58
CA PRO A 98 -17.24 -2.58 6.48
C PRO A 98 -17.14 -1.99 5.07
N ARG A 99 -17.06 -0.65 4.94
CA ARG A 99 -16.87 0.06 3.68
C ARG A 99 -15.41 0.16 3.26
N LEU A 100 -14.49 -0.05 4.21
CA LEU A 100 -13.06 -0.08 3.93
C LEU A 100 -12.70 -1.47 3.44
N LEU A 101 -12.65 -1.61 2.12
CA LEU A 101 -12.23 -2.83 1.45
C LEU A 101 -11.33 -2.46 0.28
N ILE A 102 -10.13 -3.01 0.28
CA ILE A 102 -9.13 -2.86 -0.77
C ILE A 102 -8.80 -4.24 -1.31
N TRP A 103 -8.73 -4.36 -2.62
CA TRP A 103 -8.28 -5.58 -3.29
C TRP A 103 -6.89 -5.39 -3.88
N PRO A 104 -5.82 -5.70 -3.12
CA PRO A 104 -4.45 -5.39 -3.54
C PRO A 104 -4.07 -5.98 -4.90
N LEU A 105 -4.43 -7.22 -5.17
CA LEU A 105 -4.13 -7.87 -6.45
C LEU A 105 -4.79 -7.15 -7.64
N ALA A 106 -6.07 -6.81 -7.53
CA ALA A 106 -6.77 -6.10 -8.60
C ALA A 106 -6.14 -4.73 -8.88
N ARG A 107 -5.76 -3.99 -7.83
CA ARG A 107 -5.08 -2.69 -7.95
C ARG A 107 -3.70 -2.83 -8.57
N THR A 108 -2.93 -3.86 -8.18
CA THR A 108 -1.62 -4.14 -8.77
C THR A 108 -1.74 -4.46 -10.27
N ILE A 109 -2.68 -5.33 -10.67
CA ILE A 109 -2.91 -5.65 -12.08
C ILE A 109 -3.32 -4.40 -12.87
N GLU A 110 -4.18 -3.58 -12.30
CA GLU A 110 -4.64 -2.35 -12.95
C GLU A 110 -3.47 -1.40 -13.22
N ILE A 111 -2.61 -1.13 -12.22
CA ILE A 111 -1.49 -0.20 -12.40
C ILE A 111 -0.42 -0.76 -13.34
N GLU A 112 -0.17 -2.07 -13.31
CA GLU A 112 0.77 -2.70 -14.23
C GLU A 112 0.33 -2.57 -15.70
N ASN A 113 -0.97 -2.49 -15.96
CA ASN A 113 -1.54 -2.35 -17.29
C ASN A 113 -1.66 -0.88 -17.76
N THR A 114 -1.46 0.11 -16.90
CA THR A 114 -1.64 1.54 -17.27
C THR A 114 -0.49 2.16 -18.03
N GLY A 115 0.64 1.47 -18.16
CA GLY A 115 1.85 2.05 -18.79
C GLY A 115 2.53 3.13 -17.95
N ILE A 116 2.14 3.33 -16.72
CA ILE A 116 2.83 4.22 -15.78
C ILE A 116 4.28 3.75 -15.61
N PRO A 117 5.26 4.67 -15.54
CA PRO A 117 6.66 4.30 -15.34
C PRO A 117 6.82 3.33 -14.16
N GLN A 118 7.71 2.36 -14.31
CA GLN A 118 7.92 1.31 -13.29
C GLN A 118 8.31 1.87 -11.92
N HIS A 119 9.01 2.99 -11.90
CA HIS A 119 9.48 3.63 -10.67
C HIS A 119 8.34 4.40 -9.97
N GLY A 120 8.12 4.14 -8.69
CA GLY A 120 7.09 4.80 -7.88
C GLY A 120 5.66 4.26 -8.03
N LYS A 121 5.46 3.12 -8.71
CA LYS A 121 4.14 2.51 -8.87
C LYS A 121 3.50 2.09 -7.55
N TYR A 122 4.28 1.42 -6.71
CA TYR A 122 3.79 0.89 -5.45
C TYR A 122 3.69 1.97 -4.39
N GLU A 123 4.53 2.99 -4.46
CA GLU A 123 4.36 4.21 -3.69
C GLU A 123 3.01 4.86 -3.97
N TRP A 124 2.68 5.05 -5.25
CA TRP A 124 1.39 5.60 -5.67
C TRP A 124 0.20 4.74 -5.21
N LEU A 125 0.29 3.40 -5.33
CA LEU A 125 -0.76 2.48 -4.85
C LEU A 125 -0.99 2.61 -3.35
N MET A 126 0.10 2.77 -2.60
CA MET A 126 0.02 2.93 -1.15
C MET A 126 -0.58 4.28 -0.76
N GLU A 127 -0.18 5.37 -1.42
CA GLU A 127 -0.76 6.69 -1.23
C GLU A 127 -2.27 6.69 -1.52
N GLU A 128 -2.68 6.08 -2.62
CA GLU A 128 -4.10 5.95 -2.97
C GLU A 128 -4.86 5.15 -1.91
N ALA A 129 -4.30 4.02 -1.46
CA ALA A 129 -4.92 3.18 -0.43
C ALA A 129 -5.09 3.93 0.89
N VAL A 130 -4.04 4.61 1.35
CA VAL A 130 -4.08 5.44 2.57
C VAL A 130 -5.09 6.59 2.42
N THR A 131 -5.05 7.32 1.32
CA THR A 131 -6.00 8.41 1.05
C THR A 131 -7.44 7.92 1.08
N ARG A 132 -7.71 6.77 0.48
CA ARG A 132 -9.05 6.15 0.50
C ARG A 132 -9.51 5.81 1.92
N CYS A 133 -8.61 5.29 2.77
CA CYS A 133 -8.90 5.04 4.17
C CYS A 133 -9.18 6.34 4.94
N LEU A 134 -8.33 7.34 4.77
CA LEU A 134 -8.47 8.64 5.45
C LEU A 134 -9.72 9.41 5.03
N ALA A 135 -10.27 9.16 3.84
CA ALA A 135 -11.54 9.73 3.40
C ALA A 135 -12.75 9.18 4.18
N GLN A 136 -12.57 8.15 4.98
CA GLN A 136 -13.63 7.64 5.86
C GLN A 136 -13.66 8.45 7.17
N SER A 137 -14.77 9.10 7.43
CA SER A 137 -14.94 9.97 8.61
C SER A 137 -15.00 9.23 9.95
N GLU A 138 -15.04 7.90 9.90
CA GLU A 138 -15.22 7.04 11.08
C GLU A 138 -13.90 6.65 11.77
N LEU A 139 -12.75 6.87 11.10
CA LEU A 139 -11.44 6.56 11.67
C LEU A 139 -11.06 7.52 12.80
N SER A 140 -10.58 6.97 13.90
CA SER A 140 -10.03 7.74 15.02
C SER A 140 -8.75 8.49 14.60
N GLU A 141 -8.39 9.54 15.34
CA GLU A 141 -7.15 10.29 15.10
C GLU A 141 -5.90 9.40 15.18
N GLU A 142 -5.91 8.40 16.05
CA GLU A 142 -4.80 7.45 16.20
C GLU A 142 -4.67 6.52 14.98
N GLU A 143 -5.77 6.05 14.43
CA GLU A 143 -5.78 5.25 13.20
C GLU A 143 -5.33 6.06 12.00
N GLN A 144 -5.81 7.31 11.89
CA GLN A 144 -5.36 8.23 10.86
C GLN A 144 -3.84 8.47 10.95
N ARG A 145 -3.30 8.69 12.15
CA ARG A 145 -1.85 8.86 12.38
C ARG A 145 -1.06 7.62 11.97
N ARG A 146 -1.53 6.42 12.34
CA ARG A 146 -0.87 5.16 11.94
C ARG A 146 -0.86 4.95 10.43
N LEU A 147 -1.94 5.30 9.74
CA LEU A 147 -1.99 5.25 8.28
C LEU A 147 -1.05 6.28 7.65
N LEU A 148 -1.03 7.52 8.14
CA LEU A 148 -0.14 8.56 7.63
C LEU A 148 1.34 8.22 7.83
N ALA A 149 1.67 7.56 8.93
CA ALA A 149 3.05 7.16 9.21
C ALA A 149 3.65 6.21 8.15
N VAL A 150 2.79 5.49 7.41
CA VAL A 150 3.26 4.62 6.30
C VAL A 150 3.76 5.41 5.11
N LEU A 151 3.34 6.68 5.00
CA LEU A 151 3.76 7.57 3.91
C LEU A 151 5.05 8.33 4.25
N ASP A 152 5.44 8.39 5.53
CA ASP A 152 6.66 9.04 5.93
C ASP A 152 7.86 8.18 5.52
N PRO A 153 8.84 8.73 4.81
CA PRO A 153 10.05 8.00 4.47
C PRO A 153 10.84 7.69 5.74
N GLU A 154 11.27 6.45 5.90
CA GLU A 154 12.22 6.11 6.95
C GLU A 154 13.54 6.85 6.70
N PRO A 155 14.13 7.52 7.71
CA PRO A 155 15.29 8.40 7.52
C PRO A 155 16.56 7.69 7.04
N GLU A 156 16.58 6.36 7.00
CA GLU A 156 17.79 5.58 6.74
C GLU A 156 17.90 5.00 5.32
N CYS A 157 16.86 5.03 4.49
CA CYS A 157 16.89 4.35 3.19
C CYS A 157 17.43 5.17 2.03
N GLY A 158 17.77 6.42 2.20
CA GLY A 158 18.46 7.25 1.18
C GLY A 158 17.69 7.49 -0.13
N PHE A 159 16.43 7.12 -0.20
CA PHE A 159 15.52 7.40 -1.31
C PHE A 159 14.54 8.49 -0.89
N SER A 160 15.02 9.70 -0.81
CA SER A 160 14.23 10.85 -0.42
C SER A 160 13.85 11.66 -1.63
N SER A 161 12.60 12.10 -1.74
CA SER A 161 12.25 13.51 -1.93
C SER A 161 10.84 13.79 -2.48
N VAL A 162 9.99 12.81 -2.69
CA VAL A 162 8.65 13.04 -3.27
C VAL A 162 7.55 13.09 -2.20
N VAL A 163 7.77 12.46 -1.06
CA VAL A 163 6.77 12.30 0.02
C VAL A 163 6.30 13.62 0.68
N PRO A 164 7.15 14.63 0.94
CA PRO A 164 6.66 15.88 1.55
C PRO A 164 5.59 16.60 0.72
N LEU A 165 5.66 16.47 -0.61
CA LEU A 165 4.68 17.06 -1.53
C LEU A 165 3.35 16.31 -1.51
N ALA A 166 3.38 14.98 -1.40
CA ALA A 166 2.19 14.15 -1.33
C ALA A 166 1.43 14.36 -0.01
N ILE A 167 2.11 14.41 1.12
CA ILE A 167 1.51 14.70 2.43
C ILE A 167 0.83 16.08 2.43
N GLU A 168 1.46 17.08 1.86
CA GLU A 168 0.88 18.42 1.74
C GLU A 168 -0.35 18.44 0.81
N GLN A 169 -0.33 17.68 -0.27
CA GLN A 169 -1.48 17.53 -1.16
C GLN A 169 -2.64 16.80 -0.48
N ILE A 170 -2.36 15.73 0.27
CA ILE A 170 -3.37 15.00 1.05
C ILE A 170 -3.97 15.91 2.12
N ARG A 171 -3.16 16.67 2.86
CA ARG A 171 -3.64 17.66 3.83
C ARG A 171 -4.58 18.68 3.19
N ARG A 172 -4.24 19.22 2.01
CA ARG A 172 -5.09 20.16 1.28
C ARG A 172 -6.40 19.55 0.80
N LEU A 173 -6.40 18.25 0.46
CA LEU A 173 -7.61 17.53 0.08
C LEU A 173 -8.53 17.22 1.27
N LEU A 174 -7.95 17.05 2.47
CA LEU A 174 -8.66 16.77 3.72
C LEU A 174 -9.09 18.05 4.46
N GLU A 175 -8.54 19.23 4.11
CA GLU A 175 -9.02 20.49 4.66
C GLU A 175 -10.47 20.72 4.22
N PRO A 176 -11.41 20.89 5.17
CA PRO A 176 -12.78 21.19 4.82
C PRO A 176 -12.81 22.48 3.98
N ALA A 177 -13.50 22.43 2.84
CA ALA A 177 -13.65 23.58 1.95
C ALA A 177 -14.09 24.80 2.75
N GLN A 178 -13.21 25.81 2.85
CA GLN A 178 -13.56 27.04 3.56
C GLN A 178 -14.76 27.68 2.84
N PRO A 179 -15.88 27.90 3.51
CA PRO A 179 -17.02 28.53 2.89
C PRO A 179 -16.64 29.96 2.49
N GLY A 180 -16.53 30.22 1.18
CA GLY A 180 -16.32 31.57 0.64
C GLY A 180 -15.14 31.78 -0.31
N ARG A 181 -14.31 30.77 -0.63
CA ARG A 181 -13.33 30.90 -1.72
C ARG A 181 -13.90 30.36 -3.03
N PRO A 182 -13.95 31.18 -4.13
CA PRO A 182 -14.33 30.68 -5.45
C PRO A 182 -13.30 29.66 -5.91
N ASP A 183 -13.82 28.54 -6.44
CA ASP A 183 -13.06 27.39 -6.92
C ASP A 183 -12.13 27.81 -8.08
N GLN A 184 -10.84 27.95 -7.80
CA GLN A 184 -9.81 28.29 -8.79
C GLN A 184 -9.29 27.07 -9.58
N ARG A 185 -10.01 25.95 -9.58
CA ARG A 185 -9.58 24.69 -10.21
C ARG A 185 -9.61 24.68 -11.75
N TRP A 186 -9.98 25.77 -12.39
CA TRP A 186 -10.20 25.82 -13.86
C TRP A 186 -9.33 26.84 -14.61
N LEU A 187 -8.27 27.36 -14.01
CA LEU A 187 -7.37 28.30 -14.68
C LEU A 187 -5.90 27.86 -14.59
N SER A 188 -5.59 26.74 -15.22
CA SER A 188 -4.22 26.42 -15.71
C SER A 188 -4.26 25.23 -16.66
#